data_95e48973ff135fa3793a5a3e348da6df
#
_entry.id   95e48973ff135fa3793a5a3e348da6df
#
_cell.length_a   1.000
_cell.length_b   1.000
_cell.length_c   1.000
_cell.angle_alpha   90.00
_cell.angle_beta   90.00
_cell.angle_gamma   90.00
#
_symmetry.space_group_name_H-M   'P 1'
#
loop_
_entity.id
_entity.type
_entity.pdbx_description
1 polymer ?
#
loop_
_entity_poly.entity_id
_entity_poly.type
_entity_poly.pdbx_seq_one_letter_code
_entity_poly.pdbx_strand_id
1 'polypeptide(L)'
;SPACILMDQNSGKILYSKNANTKMYPASTTKIMTAILTLENCKLDEVATASHNAVYSIPYSYSVATIQEGEELTIEQLLNVLLIPSANDAAVVLAEHIAGSVEAFAEMMNNKAVEIGCKNTHFVNPNGIHNEDHYSTAYDLALMGQYAMKFDVFRSIVSKTSYALPATAKYDKEDRLFNTTNDLIKKNYSSSPRNYYYEYATGAKTGYTDAAKSCIVATATKNDV
;
A
#
# COMPACT_ATOMS: atom_id res chain seq x y z
N SER A 1 -19.27 5.84 5.55
CA SER A 1 -18.24 5.00 6.17
C SER A 1 -18.61 4.67 7.61
N PRO A 2 -18.37 3.43 8.10
CA PRO A 2 -18.59 3.05 9.50
C PRO A 2 -17.58 3.71 10.45
N ALA A 3 -16.33 3.91 9.99
CA ALA A 3 -15.27 4.60 10.71
C ALA A 3 -14.51 5.52 9.75
N CYS A 4 -14.11 6.70 10.21
CA CYS A 4 -13.26 7.60 9.45
C CYS A 4 -12.62 8.66 10.35
N ILE A 5 -11.54 9.26 9.84
CA ILE A 5 -10.82 10.35 10.47
C ILE A 5 -10.35 11.33 9.39
N LEU A 6 -10.31 12.61 9.74
CA LEU A 6 -9.61 13.65 9.01
C LEU A 6 -8.56 14.25 9.95
N MET A 7 -7.32 14.21 9.54
CA MET A 7 -6.18 14.69 10.32
C MET A 7 -5.38 15.68 9.49
N ASP A 8 -4.96 16.77 10.10
CA ASP A 8 -3.97 17.67 9.51
C ASP A 8 -2.60 16.96 9.49
N GLN A 9 -2.02 16.85 8.28
CA GLN A 9 -0.81 16.06 8.08
C GLN A 9 0.41 16.63 8.81
N ASN A 10 0.50 17.95 8.94
CA ASN A 10 1.67 18.60 9.52
C ASN A 10 1.64 18.58 11.05
N SER A 11 0.49 18.94 11.64
CA SER A 11 0.36 19.06 13.09
C SER A 11 -0.16 17.80 13.79
N GLY A 12 -0.72 16.83 13.04
CA GLY A 12 -1.42 15.67 13.60
C GLY A 12 -2.76 16.01 14.24
N LYS A 13 -3.24 17.29 14.10
CA LYS A 13 -4.50 17.71 14.67
C LYS A 13 -5.69 16.98 14.01
N ILE A 14 -6.56 16.40 14.84
CA ILE A 14 -7.79 15.76 14.37
C ILE A 14 -8.82 16.86 14.05
N LEU A 15 -9.27 16.90 12.79
CA LEU A 15 -10.27 17.84 12.30
C LEU A 15 -11.67 17.22 12.29
N TYR A 16 -11.76 15.90 12.07
CA TYR A 16 -12.99 15.14 12.15
C TYR A 16 -12.72 13.71 12.56
N SER A 17 -13.61 13.10 13.32
CA SER A 17 -13.49 11.73 13.79
C SER A 17 -14.85 11.08 13.96
N LYS A 18 -15.00 9.86 13.45
CA LYS A 18 -16.15 8.99 13.65
C LYS A 18 -15.65 7.57 13.85
N ASN A 19 -15.89 6.99 15.03
CA ASN A 19 -15.46 5.61 15.35
C ASN A 19 -14.00 5.31 15.00
N ALA A 20 -13.12 6.33 15.07
CA ALA A 20 -11.78 6.25 14.51
C ALA A 20 -10.88 5.21 15.19
N ASN A 21 -11.20 4.80 16.43
CA ASN A 21 -10.46 3.79 17.20
C ASN A 21 -11.10 2.38 17.14
N THR A 22 -12.18 2.21 16.37
CA THR A 22 -12.78 0.89 16.19
C THR A 22 -11.88 0.02 15.33
N LYS A 23 -11.56 -1.19 15.81
CA LYS A 23 -10.80 -2.19 15.05
C LYS A 23 -11.59 -2.64 13.83
N MET A 24 -10.95 -2.61 12.68
CA MET A 24 -11.50 -3.00 11.39
C MET A 24 -10.42 -3.67 10.54
N TYR A 25 -10.81 -4.37 9.51
CA TYR A 25 -9.89 -4.98 8.57
C TYR A 25 -9.37 -3.93 7.59
N PRO A 26 -8.04 -3.73 7.48
CA PRO A 26 -7.46 -2.66 6.65
C PRO A 26 -7.41 -2.98 5.16
N ALA A 27 -7.54 -4.26 4.77
CA ALA A 27 -7.28 -4.71 3.40
C ALA A 27 -5.93 -4.18 2.89
N SER A 28 -5.82 -3.84 1.60
CA SER A 28 -4.57 -3.38 0.98
C SER A 28 -4.05 -2.02 1.46
N THR A 29 -4.75 -1.30 2.37
CA THR A 29 -4.13 -0.13 3.03
C THR A 29 -2.96 -0.56 3.93
N THR A 30 -2.87 -1.83 4.32
CA THR A 30 -1.70 -2.50 4.93
C THR A 30 -0.39 -2.20 4.19
N LYS A 31 -0.42 -2.11 2.84
CA LYS A 31 0.76 -1.89 2.01
C LYS A 31 1.45 -0.54 2.25
N ILE A 32 0.81 0.38 2.96
CA ILE A 32 1.46 1.59 3.46
C ILE A 32 2.57 1.21 4.44
N MET A 33 2.31 0.30 5.38
CA MET A 33 3.33 -0.18 6.33
C MET A 33 4.43 -0.97 5.61
N THR A 34 4.07 -1.79 4.62
CA THR A 34 5.06 -2.50 3.80
C THR A 34 5.97 -1.52 3.07
N ALA A 35 5.42 -0.45 2.48
CA ALA A 35 6.22 0.58 1.83
C ALA A 35 7.11 1.37 2.82
N ILE A 36 6.62 1.69 4.02
CA ILE A 36 7.41 2.34 5.08
C ILE A 36 8.66 1.50 5.39
N LEU A 37 8.46 0.22 5.72
CA LEU A 37 9.57 -0.67 6.05
C LEU A 37 10.53 -0.86 4.88
N THR A 38 10.02 -0.95 3.66
CA THR A 38 10.86 -1.04 2.46
C THR A 38 11.74 0.20 2.30
N LEU A 39 11.19 1.40 2.45
CA LEU A 39 11.91 2.66 2.31
C LEU A 39 12.92 2.92 3.43
N GLU A 40 12.73 2.29 4.59
CA GLU A 40 13.67 2.40 5.73
C GLU A 40 14.81 1.37 5.66
N ASN A 41 14.61 0.23 4.99
CA ASN A 41 15.57 -0.88 5.05
C ASN A 41 16.29 -1.16 3.73
N CYS A 42 15.83 -0.64 2.59
CA CYS A 42 16.39 -0.95 1.28
C CYS A 42 16.77 0.32 0.51
N LYS A 43 17.74 0.19 -0.39
CA LYS A 43 18.01 1.18 -1.43
C LYS A 43 17.11 0.91 -2.63
N LEU A 44 16.76 1.95 -3.38
CA LEU A 44 15.83 1.86 -4.51
C LEU A 44 16.37 1.02 -5.68
N ASP A 45 17.68 1.04 -5.89
CA ASP A 45 18.41 0.30 -6.93
C ASP A 45 18.78 -1.13 -6.52
N GLU A 46 18.54 -1.50 -5.27
CA GLU A 46 18.74 -2.86 -4.79
C GLU A 46 17.77 -3.81 -5.50
N VAL A 47 18.24 -5.04 -5.80
CA VAL A 47 17.48 -6.03 -6.57
C VAL A 47 17.00 -7.14 -5.66
N ALA A 48 15.71 -7.44 -5.72
CA ALA A 48 15.08 -8.56 -5.05
C ALA A 48 14.66 -9.62 -6.07
N THR A 49 14.81 -10.87 -5.70
CA THR A 49 14.42 -12.04 -6.54
C THR A 49 13.10 -12.62 -6.00
N ALA A 50 12.13 -12.80 -6.88
CA ALA A 50 10.84 -13.36 -6.52
C ALA A 50 10.95 -14.87 -6.22
N SER A 51 10.52 -15.27 -5.03
CA SER A 51 10.48 -16.66 -4.60
C SER A 51 9.27 -17.40 -5.18
N HIS A 52 9.27 -18.73 -5.08
CA HIS A 52 8.11 -19.57 -5.34
C HIS A 52 6.91 -19.13 -4.49
N ASN A 53 7.12 -18.88 -3.19
CA ASN A 53 6.06 -18.46 -2.29
C ASN A 53 5.44 -17.12 -2.70
N ALA A 54 6.24 -16.12 -3.07
CA ALA A 54 5.75 -14.80 -3.49
C ALA A 54 4.82 -14.89 -4.70
N VAL A 55 5.06 -15.83 -5.61
CA VAL A 55 4.28 -16.00 -6.85
C VAL A 55 3.02 -16.85 -6.61
N TYR A 56 3.13 -17.95 -5.87
CA TYR A 56 2.08 -18.97 -5.82
C TYR A 56 1.25 -18.96 -4.52
N SER A 57 1.63 -18.21 -3.49
CA SER A 57 0.83 -18.10 -2.26
C SER A 57 -0.39 -17.18 -2.39
N ILE A 58 -0.43 -16.34 -3.45
CA ILE A 58 -1.51 -15.36 -3.63
C ILE A 58 -2.72 -16.02 -4.29
N PRO A 59 -3.91 -16.01 -3.67
CA PRO A 59 -5.10 -16.57 -4.29
C PRO A 59 -5.46 -15.83 -5.58
N TYR A 60 -5.95 -16.57 -6.58
CA TYR A 60 -6.20 -16.09 -7.95
C TYR A 60 -7.08 -14.82 -8.05
N SER A 61 -7.97 -14.59 -7.10
CA SER A 61 -8.89 -13.44 -7.09
C SER A 61 -8.24 -12.11 -6.66
N TYR A 62 -7.00 -12.15 -6.18
CA TYR A 62 -6.31 -10.96 -5.68
C TYR A 62 -5.41 -10.32 -6.75
N SER A 63 -5.23 -8.98 -6.64
CA SER A 63 -4.37 -8.24 -7.56
C SER A 63 -2.91 -8.67 -7.46
N VAL A 64 -2.28 -8.95 -8.60
CA VAL A 64 -0.85 -9.27 -8.73
C VAL A 64 -0.22 -8.46 -9.86
N ALA A 65 1.08 -8.28 -9.82
CA ALA A 65 1.87 -7.74 -10.93
C ALA A 65 2.31 -8.82 -11.93
N THR A 66 1.81 -10.04 -11.77
CA THR A 66 2.20 -11.21 -12.56
C THR A 66 3.71 -11.47 -12.58
N ILE A 67 4.33 -11.23 -11.42
CA ILE A 67 5.75 -11.51 -11.19
C ILE A 67 5.99 -13.02 -11.39
N GLN A 68 7.11 -13.37 -12.04
CA GLN A 68 7.46 -14.76 -12.29
C GLN A 68 8.46 -15.27 -11.23
N GLU A 69 8.41 -16.57 -10.93
CA GLU A 69 9.40 -17.16 -10.03
C GLU A 69 10.82 -16.97 -10.58
N GLY A 70 11.72 -16.48 -9.72
CA GLY A 70 13.09 -16.13 -10.08
C GLY A 70 13.20 -14.84 -10.89
N GLU A 71 12.12 -14.04 -11.00
CA GLU A 71 12.20 -12.71 -11.59
C GLU A 71 12.93 -11.74 -10.66
N GLU A 72 13.87 -10.99 -11.23
CA GLU A 72 14.64 -9.97 -10.53
C GLU A 72 14.06 -8.59 -10.81
N LEU A 73 13.73 -7.86 -9.76
CA LEU A 73 13.14 -6.52 -9.82
C LEU A 73 13.83 -5.60 -8.82
N THR A 74 14.04 -4.35 -9.19
CA THR A 74 14.54 -3.36 -8.24
C THR A 74 13.48 -3.03 -7.19
N ILE A 75 13.93 -2.57 -6.03
CA ILE A 75 13.03 -2.12 -4.95
C ILE A 75 12.12 -0.99 -5.44
N GLU A 76 12.63 -0.08 -6.28
CA GLU A 76 11.79 0.96 -6.90
C GLU A 76 10.68 0.37 -7.75
N GLN A 77 10.97 -0.62 -8.59
CA GLN A 77 9.98 -1.31 -9.41
C GLN A 77 8.92 -2.00 -8.55
N LEU A 78 9.34 -2.71 -7.51
CA LEU A 78 8.45 -3.39 -6.57
C LEU A 78 7.55 -2.39 -5.81
N LEU A 79 8.08 -1.26 -5.33
CA LEU A 79 7.27 -0.21 -4.69
C LEU A 79 6.23 0.39 -5.63
N ASN A 80 6.56 0.61 -6.90
CA ASN A 80 5.60 1.12 -7.87
C ASN A 80 4.44 0.13 -8.08
N VAL A 81 4.69 -1.17 -8.27
CA VAL A 81 3.61 -2.15 -8.45
C VAL A 81 2.90 -2.50 -7.13
N LEU A 82 3.55 -2.34 -5.99
CA LEU A 82 2.94 -2.46 -4.66
C LEU A 82 1.84 -1.40 -4.45
N LEU A 83 2.14 -0.15 -4.77
CA LEU A 83 1.31 0.99 -4.40
C LEU A 83 0.31 1.38 -5.48
N ILE A 84 0.67 1.31 -6.76
CA ILE A 84 -0.17 1.74 -7.88
C ILE A 84 -1.28 0.73 -8.17
N PRO A 85 -1.01 -0.50 -8.67
CA PRO A 85 -2.03 -1.52 -8.91
C PRO A 85 -2.37 -2.34 -7.65
N SER A 86 -1.65 -2.12 -6.54
CA SER A 86 -1.86 -2.89 -5.30
C SER A 86 -1.43 -4.36 -5.36
N ALA A 87 -0.33 -4.66 -6.06
CA ALA A 87 0.16 -6.03 -6.27
C ALA A 87 0.48 -6.74 -4.95
N ASN A 88 -0.08 -7.94 -4.76
CA ASN A 88 0.12 -8.73 -3.55
C ASN A 88 1.40 -9.59 -3.61
N ASP A 89 1.76 -10.06 -4.80
CA ASP A 89 3.03 -10.74 -5.07
C ASP A 89 4.23 -9.84 -4.73
N ALA A 90 4.23 -8.59 -5.18
CA ALA A 90 5.26 -7.61 -4.83
C ALA A 90 5.41 -7.40 -3.32
N ALA A 91 4.30 -7.41 -2.56
CA ALA A 91 4.36 -7.29 -1.11
C ALA A 91 5.09 -8.47 -0.46
N VAL A 92 4.89 -9.68 -0.95
CA VAL A 92 5.58 -10.88 -0.44
C VAL A 92 7.05 -10.86 -0.84
N VAL A 93 7.39 -10.50 -2.10
CA VAL A 93 8.79 -10.35 -2.53
C VAL A 93 9.54 -9.40 -1.60
N LEU A 94 8.97 -8.21 -1.33
CA LEU A 94 9.58 -7.24 -0.43
C LEU A 94 9.73 -7.76 1.01
N ALA A 95 8.71 -8.44 1.52
CA ALA A 95 8.74 -8.99 2.87
C ALA A 95 9.84 -10.04 3.04
N GLU A 96 9.94 -10.97 2.09
CA GLU A 96 10.97 -12.03 2.11
C GLU A 96 12.38 -11.46 1.89
N HIS A 97 12.52 -10.46 1.00
CA HIS A 97 13.80 -9.80 0.75
C HIS A 97 14.34 -9.11 2.00
N ILE A 98 13.46 -8.41 2.77
CA ILE A 98 13.85 -7.61 3.94
C ILE A 98 14.05 -8.48 5.18
N ALA A 99 13.15 -9.43 5.42
CA ALA A 99 13.08 -10.16 6.70
C ALA A 99 13.31 -11.68 6.56
N GLY A 100 13.46 -12.19 5.35
CA GLY A 100 13.64 -13.62 5.07
C GLY A 100 12.35 -14.44 5.07
N SER A 101 11.26 -13.94 5.68
CA SER A 101 9.94 -14.57 5.63
C SER A 101 8.81 -13.56 5.85
N VAL A 102 7.58 -13.96 5.48
CA VAL A 102 6.37 -13.17 5.72
C VAL A 102 6.12 -12.97 7.21
N GLU A 103 6.35 -13.99 8.03
CA GLU A 103 6.14 -13.96 9.48
C GLU A 103 7.11 -13.00 10.16
N ALA A 104 8.39 -13.08 9.85
CA ALA A 104 9.40 -12.16 10.38
C ALA A 104 9.13 -10.71 9.94
N PHE A 105 8.66 -10.51 8.71
CA PHE A 105 8.26 -9.19 8.24
C PHE A 105 7.02 -8.66 8.99
N ALA A 106 6.04 -9.52 9.27
CA ALA A 106 4.87 -9.14 10.06
C ALA A 106 5.25 -8.70 11.49
N GLU A 107 6.24 -9.34 12.11
CA GLU A 107 6.81 -8.88 13.39
C GLU A 107 7.43 -7.48 13.27
N MET A 108 8.20 -7.23 12.19
CA MET A 108 8.74 -5.89 11.91
C MET A 108 7.63 -4.86 11.71
N MET A 109 6.54 -5.20 10.99
CA MET A 109 5.38 -4.33 10.80
C MET A 109 4.73 -3.96 12.14
N ASN A 110 4.56 -4.93 13.04
CA ASN A 110 3.96 -4.70 14.36
C ASN A 110 4.86 -3.82 15.24
N ASN A 111 6.17 -4.06 15.24
CA ASN A 111 7.14 -3.22 15.96
C ASN A 111 7.12 -1.78 15.42
N LYS A 112 7.11 -1.59 14.10
CA LYS A 112 7.01 -0.26 13.47
C LYS A 112 5.69 0.42 13.78
N ALA A 113 4.57 -0.32 13.82
CA ALA A 113 3.28 0.24 14.20
C ALA A 113 3.32 0.84 15.62
N VAL A 114 3.93 0.14 16.58
CA VAL A 114 4.14 0.65 17.94
C VAL A 114 5.02 1.92 17.93
N GLU A 115 6.11 1.90 17.18
CA GLU A 115 7.04 3.06 17.05
C GLU A 115 6.34 4.30 16.49
N ILE A 116 5.46 4.13 15.48
CA ILE A 116 4.66 5.22 14.90
C ILE A 116 3.60 5.73 15.89
N GLY A 117 3.26 4.96 16.92
CA GLY A 117 2.25 5.30 17.92
C GLY A 117 0.88 4.65 17.70
N CYS A 118 0.78 3.65 16.83
CA CYS A 118 -0.42 2.87 16.62
C CYS A 118 -0.71 2.01 17.87
N LYS A 119 -1.98 2.01 18.33
CA LYS A 119 -2.36 1.33 19.57
C LYS A 119 -3.29 0.14 19.36
N ASN A 120 -3.94 0.08 18.21
CA ASN A 120 -4.98 -0.90 17.91
C ASN A 120 -4.76 -1.52 16.53
N THR A 121 -3.51 -1.81 16.19
CA THR A 121 -3.09 -2.40 14.92
C THR A 121 -2.35 -3.70 15.18
N HIS A 122 -2.65 -4.72 14.36
CA HIS A 122 -1.92 -5.97 14.32
C HIS A 122 -1.86 -6.48 12.89
N PHE A 123 -0.67 -6.77 12.40
CA PHE A 123 -0.39 -7.30 11.08
C PHE A 123 0.04 -8.76 11.14
N VAL A 124 -0.45 -9.59 10.22
CA VAL A 124 -0.03 -10.98 10.04
C VAL A 124 0.50 -11.26 8.63
N ASN A 125 0.39 -10.29 7.71
CA ASN A 125 0.91 -10.38 6.36
C ASN A 125 1.23 -8.99 5.79
N PRO A 126 2.06 -8.90 4.70
CA PRO A 126 2.49 -7.63 4.14
C PRO A 126 1.50 -7.01 3.15
N ASN A 127 0.45 -7.72 2.74
CA ASN A 127 -0.41 -7.35 1.62
C ASN A 127 -1.84 -6.95 2.01
N GLY A 128 -2.30 -7.34 3.21
CA GLY A 128 -3.65 -7.08 3.70
C GLY A 128 -4.71 -8.08 3.21
N ILE A 129 -4.29 -9.25 2.74
CA ILE A 129 -5.20 -10.39 2.55
C ILE A 129 -5.85 -10.71 3.89
N HIS A 130 -7.15 -10.98 3.85
CA HIS A 130 -7.95 -11.12 5.05
C HIS A 130 -7.46 -12.23 5.99
N ASN A 131 -7.36 -11.87 7.25
CA ASN A 131 -7.15 -12.74 8.38
C ASN A 131 -7.84 -12.08 9.59
N GLU A 132 -8.45 -12.85 10.49
CA GLU A 132 -9.18 -12.33 11.64
C GLU A 132 -8.28 -11.56 12.62
N ASP A 133 -7.00 -11.95 12.70
CA ASP A 133 -6.01 -11.30 13.53
C ASP A 133 -5.31 -10.11 12.84
N HIS A 134 -5.66 -9.80 11.58
CA HIS A 134 -5.11 -8.71 10.81
C HIS A 134 -6.04 -7.50 10.83
N TYR A 135 -5.81 -6.58 11.75
CA TYR A 135 -6.70 -5.44 11.97
C TYR A 135 -5.93 -4.13 12.20
N SER A 136 -6.63 -3.03 12.00
CA SER A 136 -6.16 -1.68 12.31
C SER A 136 -7.36 -0.77 12.64
N THR A 137 -7.12 0.52 12.82
CA THR A 137 -8.16 1.53 13.02
C THR A 137 -7.98 2.69 12.03
N ALA A 138 -9.01 3.49 11.83
CA ALA A 138 -8.89 4.68 10.99
C ALA A 138 -7.84 5.65 11.54
N TYR A 139 -7.72 5.74 12.88
CA TYR A 139 -6.71 6.57 13.54
C TYR A 139 -5.28 6.06 13.27
N ASP A 140 -5.03 4.77 13.47
CA ASP A 140 -3.70 4.19 13.27
C ASP A 140 -3.29 4.24 11.79
N LEU A 141 -4.25 4.00 10.85
CA LEU A 141 -3.99 4.15 9.41
C LEU A 141 -3.65 5.59 9.03
N ALA A 142 -4.26 6.59 9.69
CA ALA A 142 -3.92 7.99 9.46
C ALA A 142 -2.49 8.31 9.95
N LEU A 143 -2.08 7.77 11.11
CA LEU A 143 -0.70 7.90 11.61
C LEU A 143 0.31 7.28 10.63
N MET A 144 0.03 6.07 10.15
CA MET A 144 0.88 5.42 9.14
C MET A 144 0.93 6.22 7.83
N GLY A 145 -0.21 6.75 7.37
CA GLY A 145 -0.27 7.62 6.20
C GLY A 145 0.57 8.89 6.39
N GLN A 146 0.42 9.56 7.54
CA GLN A 146 1.21 10.74 7.91
C GLN A 146 2.72 10.43 7.92
N TYR A 147 3.11 9.27 8.46
CA TYR A 147 4.50 8.84 8.49
C TYR A 147 5.05 8.55 7.09
N ALA A 148 4.30 7.80 6.27
CA ALA A 148 4.69 7.46 4.91
C ALA A 148 4.85 8.69 4.01
N MET A 149 4.04 9.71 4.20
CA MET A 149 4.12 10.97 3.46
C MET A 149 5.38 11.81 3.77
N LYS A 150 6.21 11.42 4.72
CA LYS A 150 7.54 12.03 4.94
C LYS A 150 8.54 11.61 3.86
N PHE A 151 8.36 10.45 3.22
CA PHE A 151 9.24 9.95 2.18
C PHE A 151 8.87 10.53 0.80
N ASP A 152 9.81 11.22 0.16
CA ASP A 152 9.62 11.79 -1.20
C ASP A 152 9.26 10.72 -2.22
N VAL A 153 9.90 9.56 -2.12
CA VAL A 153 9.64 8.41 -2.99
C VAL A 153 8.20 7.93 -2.86
N PHE A 154 7.69 7.79 -1.62
CA PHE A 154 6.30 7.41 -1.40
C PHE A 154 5.34 8.41 -2.04
N ARG A 155 5.53 9.72 -1.78
CA ARG A 155 4.70 10.78 -2.38
C ARG A 155 4.71 10.72 -3.90
N SER A 156 5.90 10.56 -4.49
CA SER A 156 6.06 10.45 -5.93
C SER A 156 5.30 9.26 -6.52
N ILE A 157 5.34 8.08 -5.88
CA ILE A 157 4.68 6.88 -6.39
C ILE A 157 3.16 6.98 -6.26
N VAL A 158 2.64 7.36 -5.08
CA VAL A 158 1.18 7.35 -4.83
C VAL A 158 0.41 8.43 -5.58
N SER A 159 1.09 9.42 -6.14
CA SER A 159 0.50 10.44 -7.02
C SER A 159 0.43 10.03 -8.49
N LYS A 160 1.08 8.92 -8.90
CA LYS A 160 1.05 8.43 -10.28
C LYS A 160 -0.30 7.80 -10.61
N THR A 161 -0.80 8.07 -11.81
CA THR A 161 -2.04 7.45 -12.33
C THR A 161 -1.78 6.12 -13.01
N SER A 162 -0.56 5.89 -13.48
CA SER A 162 -0.14 4.64 -14.14
C SER A 162 1.35 4.39 -13.96
N TYR A 163 1.76 3.15 -14.20
CA TYR A 163 3.16 2.72 -14.22
C TYR A 163 3.35 1.62 -15.25
N ALA A 164 4.42 1.72 -16.03
CA ALA A 164 4.88 0.67 -16.92
C ALA A 164 6.06 -0.04 -16.24
N LEU A 165 5.85 -1.29 -15.82
CA LEU A 165 6.94 -2.13 -15.32
C LEU A 165 7.67 -2.69 -16.53
N PRO A 166 8.97 -2.38 -16.69
CA PRO A 166 9.74 -2.82 -17.85
C PRO A 166 9.79 -4.35 -17.98
N ALA A 167 9.98 -4.83 -19.21
CA ALA A 167 10.29 -6.23 -19.46
C ALA A 167 11.54 -6.67 -18.68
N THR A 168 11.55 -7.92 -18.25
CA THR A 168 12.67 -8.53 -17.51
C THR A 168 13.13 -9.81 -18.21
N ALA A 169 14.23 -10.39 -17.77
CA ALA A 169 14.71 -11.67 -18.33
C ALA A 169 13.70 -12.83 -18.18
N LYS A 170 12.80 -12.74 -17.18
CA LYS A 170 11.74 -13.74 -16.94
C LYS A 170 10.40 -13.37 -17.58
N TYR A 171 10.20 -12.10 -17.90
CA TYR A 171 9.03 -11.59 -18.59
C TYR A 171 9.48 -10.66 -19.71
N ASP A 172 9.80 -11.26 -20.87
CA ASP A 172 10.54 -10.65 -21.98
C ASP A 172 9.64 -10.13 -23.12
N LYS A 173 8.31 -10.23 -22.99
CA LYS A 173 7.37 -9.93 -24.09
C LYS A 173 7.22 -8.44 -24.33
N GLU A 174 6.85 -7.72 -23.27
CA GLU A 174 6.53 -6.29 -23.31
C GLU A 174 6.48 -5.72 -21.89
N ASP A 175 6.44 -4.40 -21.77
CA ASP A 175 6.22 -3.75 -20.49
C ASP A 175 4.82 -4.06 -19.95
N ARG A 176 4.72 -4.33 -18.65
CA ARG A 176 3.45 -4.53 -17.97
C ARG A 176 2.88 -3.19 -17.53
N LEU A 177 1.72 -2.82 -18.13
CA LEU A 177 1.06 -1.54 -17.86
C LEU A 177 0.06 -1.66 -16.71
N PHE A 178 0.21 -0.83 -15.71
CA PHE A 178 -0.65 -0.78 -14.54
C PHE A 178 -1.26 0.60 -14.34
N ASN A 179 -2.52 0.62 -13.89
CA ASN A 179 -3.22 1.83 -13.52
C ASN A 179 -3.44 1.88 -12.00
N THR A 180 -3.46 3.08 -11.45
CA THR A 180 -3.78 3.27 -10.04
C THR A 180 -5.19 2.79 -9.72
N THR A 181 -5.36 2.26 -8.51
CA THR A 181 -6.66 1.91 -7.95
C THR A 181 -7.36 3.11 -7.27
N ASN A 182 -6.66 4.25 -7.16
CA ASN A 182 -7.18 5.45 -6.48
C ASN A 182 -7.90 6.38 -7.46
N ASP A 183 -9.23 6.36 -7.45
CA ASP A 183 -10.05 7.18 -8.33
C ASP A 183 -10.04 8.67 -7.95
N LEU A 184 -9.56 9.05 -6.76
CA LEU A 184 -9.45 10.47 -6.37
C LEU A 184 -8.44 11.24 -7.22
N ILE A 185 -7.42 10.57 -7.77
CA ILE A 185 -6.37 11.21 -8.58
C ILE A 185 -6.56 11.05 -10.09
N LYS A 186 -7.62 10.37 -10.56
CA LYS A 186 -7.91 10.15 -11.98
C LYS A 186 -8.86 11.21 -12.53
N LYS A 187 -8.39 12.07 -13.44
CA LYS A 187 -9.21 13.14 -14.06
C LYS A 187 -10.34 12.64 -14.96
N ASN A 188 -10.16 11.51 -15.64
CA ASN A 188 -11.09 11.04 -16.66
C ASN A 188 -11.41 9.56 -16.46
N TYR A 189 -12.42 9.27 -15.66
CA TYR A 189 -12.91 7.91 -15.48
C TYR A 189 -14.17 7.70 -16.32
N SER A 190 -14.00 7.27 -17.59
CA SER A 190 -15.10 7.09 -18.54
C SER A 190 -16.02 5.90 -18.26
N SER A 191 -15.66 5.01 -17.33
CA SER A 191 -16.42 3.78 -17.03
C SER A 191 -17.23 3.82 -15.73
N SER A 192 -17.12 4.88 -14.92
CA SER A 192 -17.94 5.05 -13.70
C SER A 192 -18.97 6.16 -13.89
N PRO A 193 -20.25 5.93 -13.51
CA PRO A 193 -21.26 6.98 -13.50
C PRO A 193 -20.99 8.05 -12.41
N ARG A 194 -19.97 7.84 -11.57
CA ARG A 194 -19.57 8.74 -10.50
C ARG A 194 -18.13 9.19 -10.72
N ASN A 195 -17.94 10.51 -10.88
CA ASN A 195 -16.60 11.11 -10.88
C ASN A 195 -16.17 11.32 -9.42
N TYR A 196 -15.14 10.57 -9.00
CA TYR A 196 -14.53 10.72 -7.66
C TYR A 196 -13.29 11.62 -7.67
N TYR A 197 -12.89 12.14 -8.83
CA TYR A 197 -11.72 12.99 -8.93
C TYR A 197 -11.80 14.20 -8.00
N TYR A 198 -10.73 14.41 -7.24
CA TYR A 198 -10.54 15.55 -6.38
C TYR A 198 -9.21 16.24 -6.72
N GLU A 199 -9.26 17.45 -7.21
CA GLU A 199 -8.10 18.16 -7.79
C GLU A 199 -6.93 18.34 -6.81
N TYR A 200 -7.19 18.32 -5.51
CA TYR A 200 -6.19 18.46 -4.45
C TYR A 200 -5.67 17.11 -3.93
N ALA A 201 -6.22 15.99 -4.38
CA ALA A 201 -5.78 14.68 -3.93
C ALA A 201 -4.36 14.37 -4.41
N THR A 202 -3.51 13.93 -3.48
CA THR A 202 -2.08 13.61 -3.73
C THR A 202 -1.74 12.14 -3.58
N GLY A 203 -2.69 11.32 -3.13
CA GLY A 203 -2.54 9.88 -2.87
C GLY A 203 -3.65 9.37 -1.97
N ALA A 204 -3.55 8.28 -1.23
CA ALA A 204 -2.39 7.43 -1.14
C ALA A 204 -2.73 5.97 -1.51
N LYS A 205 -3.58 5.25 -0.72
CA LYS A 205 -3.80 3.82 -0.92
C LYS A 205 -5.24 3.39 -0.73
N THR A 206 -5.76 2.60 -1.65
CA THR A 206 -7.07 1.93 -1.54
C THR A 206 -6.91 0.50 -1.04
N GLY A 207 -8.00 -0.07 -0.54
CA GLY A 207 -8.08 -1.47 -0.18
C GLY A 207 -9.49 -2.02 -0.35
N TYR A 208 -9.60 -3.30 -0.68
CA TYR A 208 -10.85 -4.03 -0.70
C TYR A 208 -10.62 -5.50 -0.36
N THR A 209 -11.42 -6.04 0.50
CA THR A 209 -11.72 -7.46 0.66
C THR A 209 -13.20 -7.60 1.00
N ASP A 210 -13.77 -8.79 0.85
CA ASP A 210 -15.19 -8.99 1.21
C ASP A 210 -15.47 -8.68 2.67
N ALA A 211 -14.54 -8.96 3.57
CA ALA A 211 -14.68 -8.67 5.00
C ALA A 211 -14.47 -7.17 5.32
N ALA A 212 -13.49 -6.53 4.70
CA ALA A 212 -13.15 -5.12 4.96
C ALA A 212 -14.09 -4.15 4.24
N LYS A 213 -14.67 -4.58 3.09
CA LYS A 213 -15.29 -3.69 2.12
C LYS A 213 -14.30 -2.65 1.60
N SER A 214 -14.77 -1.50 1.12
CA SER A 214 -13.90 -0.46 0.56
C SER A 214 -13.22 0.35 1.67
N CYS A 215 -11.89 0.36 1.64
CA CYS A 215 -11.02 1.12 2.50
C CYS A 215 -10.18 2.12 1.69
N ILE A 216 -9.85 3.25 2.26
CA ILE A 216 -8.96 4.23 1.66
C ILE A 216 -8.20 5.00 2.74
N VAL A 217 -6.92 5.20 2.52
CA VAL A 217 -6.12 6.28 3.09
C VAL A 217 -5.91 7.28 1.97
N ALA A 218 -6.42 8.48 2.12
CA ALA A 218 -6.30 9.56 1.14
C ALA A 218 -5.48 10.71 1.71
N THR A 219 -4.74 11.37 0.84
CA THR A 219 -4.01 12.61 1.15
C THR A 219 -4.39 13.69 0.15
N ALA A 220 -4.40 14.92 0.60
CA ALA A 220 -4.68 16.07 -0.24
C ALA A 220 -3.85 17.27 0.23
N THR A 221 -3.51 18.15 -0.69
CA THR A 221 -2.81 19.42 -0.39
C THR A 221 -3.50 20.56 -1.13
N LYS A 222 -3.87 21.62 -0.40
CA LYS A 222 -4.43 22.84 -0.95
C LYS A 222 -3.77 24.03 -0.30
N ASN A 223 -3.19 24.96 -1.11
CA ASN A 223 -2.49 26.15 -0.63
C ASN A 223 -1.41 25.81 0.44
N ASP A 224 -0.61 24.77 0.16
CA ASP A 224 0.48 24.27 1.04
C ASP A 224 0.02 23.73 2.42
N VAL A 225 -1.28 23.43 2.54
CA VAL A 225 -1.91 22.78 3.71
C VAL A 225 -2.53 21.45 3.32
#